data_3b664601f5415a874fd5bfd7cacd7912
#
_entry.id   3b664601f5415a874fd5bfd7cacd7912
#
_cell.length_a   1.000
_cell.length_b   1.000
_cell.length_c   1.000
_cell.angle_alpha   90.00
_cell.angle_beta   90.00
_cell.angle_gamma   90.00
#
_symmetry.space_group_name_H-M   'P 1'
#
loop_
_entity.id
_entity.type
_entity.pdbx_description
1 polymer ?
#
loop_
_entity_poly.entity_id
_entity_poly.type
_entity_poly.pdbx_seq_one_letter_code
_entity_poly.pdbx_strand_id
1 'polypeptide(L)'
;MKRVLVFAAVTVLTLGVFAASAASLLVVDAPQPSDVILVLAGETDRRPALALQLLERSYGRKVVIDVPVEAKLYEFTELELAQKYIQDLPQVASVRVCPITGLSTRDESHDAEKCLEREESKSVLIVTSDFHTRRALSIFRHELRGRIFSVAAARDGSQFGTHWWVHRQWAKTCFEEWLRLGWWETVDRWR
;
A
#
# COMPACT_ATOMS: atom_id res chain seq x y z
N MET A 1 -46.50 -1.17 12.91
CA MET A 1 -45.64 -0.03 13.32
C MET A 1 -44.42 -0.45 14.13
N LYS A 2 -44.51 -1.18 15.26
CA LYS A 2 -43.36 -1.57 16.10
C LYS A 2 -42.24 -2.33 15.32
N ARG A 3 -42.60 -3.29 14.46
CA ARG A 3 -41.63 -4.07 13.67
C ARG A 3 -40.83 -3.19 12.66
N VAL A 4 -41.49 -2.20 12.04
CA VAL A 4 -40.84 -1.27 11.10
C VAL A 4 -39.88 -0.35 11.84
N LEU A 5 -40.26 0.14 13.02
CA LEU A 5 -39.37 0.98 13.85
C LEU A 5 -38.14 0.20 14.34
N VAL A 6 -38.30 -1.06 14.74
CA VAL A 6 -37.19 -1.91 15.14
C VAL A 6 -36.24 -2.16 13.94
N PHE A 7 -36.80 -2.47 12.78
CA PHE A 7 -35.99 -2.68 11.56
C PHE A 7 -35.22 -1.42 11.18
N ALA A 8 -35.86 -0.26 11.18
CA ALA A 8 -35.20 1.02 10.91
C ALA A 8 -34.09 1.33 11.92
N ALA A 9 -34.33 1.11 13.21
CA ALA A 9 -33.32 1.33 14.25
C ALA A 9 -32.12 0.39 14.09
N VAL A 10 -32.31 -0.88 13.78
CA VAL A 10 -31.24 -1.85 13.51
C VAL A 10 -30.44 -1.43 12.28
N THR A 11 -31.10 -1.02 11.20
CA THR A 11 -30.44 -0.56 9.97
C THR A 11 -29.56 0.67 10.24
N VAL A 12 -30.07 1.67 10.94
CA VAL A 12 -29.32 2.89 11.31
C VAL A 12 -28.10 2.54 12.18
N LEU A 13 -28.29 1.66 13.18
CA LEU A 13 -27.19 1.22 14.02
C LEU A 13 -26.10 0.48 13.22
N THR A 14 -26.49 -0.41 12.33
CA THR A 14 -25.55 -1.16 11.48
C THR A 14 -24.77 -0.23 10.55
N LEU A 15 -25.45 0.72 9.90
CA LEU A 15 -24.80 1.73 9.07
C LEU A 15 -23.86 2.62 9.88
N GLY A 16 -24.25 3.00 11.09
CA GLY A 16 -23.40 3.79 12.00
C GLY A 16 -22.13 3.04 12.41
N VAL A 17 -22.25 1.75 12.77
CA VAL A 17 -21.10 0.90 13.10
C VAL A 17 -20.18 0.73 11.88
N PHE A 18 -20.74 0.47 10.70
CA PHE A 18 -19.96 0.36 9.47
C PHE A 18 -19.24 1.66 9.16
N ALA A 19 -19.93 2.80 9.21
CA ALA A 19 -19.31 4.11 8.98
C ALA A 19 -18.19 4.38 9.99
N ALA A 20 -18.39 4.09 11.27
CA ALA A 20 -17.37 4.26 12.31
C ALA A 20 -16.14 3.38 12.10
N SER A 21 -16.30 2.17 11.56
CA SER A 21 -15.20 1.23 11.31
C SER A 21 -14.58 1.33 9.92
N ALA A 22 -15.15 2.12 9.01
CA ALA A 22 -14.77 2.16 7.61
C ALA A 22 -13.26 2.40 7.38
N ALA A 23 -12.66 3.33 8.11
CA ALA A 23 -11.22 3.57 7.99
C ALA A 23 -10.39 2.40 8.53
N SER A 24 -10.76 1.83 9.67
CA SER A 24 -10.03 0.68 10.25
C SER A 24 -10.09 -0.55 9.34
N LEU A 25 -11.19 -0.73 8.61
CA LEU A 25 -11.34 -1.83 7.66
C LEU A 25 -10.43 -1.69 6.42
N LEU A 26 -9.95 -0.51 6.10
CA LEU A 26 -8.97 -0.31 5.02
C LEU A 26 -7.55 -0.74 5.43
N VAL A 27 -7.25 -0.74 6.72
CA VAL A 27 -5.90 -0.99 7.22
C VAL A 27 -5.68 -2.47 7.50
N VAL A 28 -4.67 -3.03 6.87
CA VAL A 28 -4.09 -4.33 7.19
C VAL A 28 -2.63 -4.10 7.56
N ASP A 29 -2.26 -4.43 8.79
CA ASP A 29 -0.89 -4.25 9.29
C ASP A 29 -0.46 -5.56 9.94
N ALA A 30 0.13 -6.44 9.15
CA ALA A 30 0.52 -7.79 9.56
C ALA A 30 1.84 -8.20 8.88
N PRO A 31 2.95 -7.49 9.19
CA PRO A 31 4.24 -7.77 8.59
C PRO A 31 4.75 -9.16 9.01
N GLN A 32 5.30 -9.89 8.05
CA GLN A 32 5.96 -11.17 8.27
C GLN A 32 7.38 -11.12 7.67
N PRO A 33 8.37 -11.79 8.27
CA PRO A 33 9.69 -11.95 7.65
C PRO A 33 9.56 -12.55 6.25
N SER A 34 10.28 -11.97 5.31
CA SER A 34 10.14 -12.26 3.88
C SER A 34 11.50 -12.17 3.19
N ASP A 35 11.60 -12.65 1.96
CA ASP A 35 12.84 -12.56 1.18
C ASP A 35 13.17 -11.11 0.81
N VAL A 36 12.14 -10.35 0.42
CA VAL A 36 12.24 -8.96 -0.06
C VAL A 36 11.19 -8.09 0.63
N ILE A 37 11.56 -6.86 0.95
CA ILE A 37 10.66 -5.77 1.33
C ILE A 37 10.41 -4.93 0.08
N LEU A 38 9.16 -4.88 -0.40
CA LEU A 38 8.75 -4.08 -1.55
C LEU A 38 8.04 -2.82 -1.10
N VAL A 39 8.60 -1.66 -1.45
CA VAL A 39 8.03 -0.35 -1.17
C VAL A 39 7.24 0.11 -2.38
N LEU A 40 5.93 0.24 -2.26
CA LEU A 40 5.09 0.72 -3.35
C LEU A 40 5.28 2.21 -3.60
N ALA A 41 5.17 2.60 -4.86
CA ALA A 41 5.30 3.99 -5.30
C ALA A 41 4.23 4.93 -4.69
N GLY A 42 4.54 6.22 -4.70
CA GLY A 42 3.65 7.31 -4.31
C GLY A 42 4.19 8.16 -3.18
N GLU A 43 4.15 7.71 -1.93
CA GLU A 43 4.69 8.49 -0.80
C GLU A 43 6.18 8.16 -0.59
N THR A 44 7.02 9.18 -0.51
CA THR A 44 8.49 9.06 -0.61
C THR A 44 9.23 9.26 0.72
N ASP A 45 8.53 9.46 1.83
CA ASP A 45 9.11 9.69 3.16
C ASP A 45 8.84 8.50 4.10
N ARG A 46 7.59 8.26 4.45
CA ARG A 46 7.19 7.29 5.47
C ARG A 46 7.38 5.84 5.03
N ARG A 47 7.08 5.55 3.77
CA ARG A 47 7.21 4.19 3.23
C ARG A 47 8.67 3.74 3.17
N PRO A 48 9.61 4.49 2.54
CA PRO A 48 11.02 4.11 2.55
C PRO A 48 11.60 4.05 3.97
N ALA A 49 11.27 5.00 4.83
CA ALA A 49 11.74 5.01 6.22
C ALA A 49 11.30 3.75 6.99
N LEU A 50 10.03 3.34 6.87
CA LEU A 50 9.55 2.10 7.48
C LEU A 50 10.25 0.87 6.89
N ALA A 51 10.45 0.82 5.57
CA ALA A 51 11.12 -0.30 4.92
C ALA A 51 12.57 -0.48 5.40
N LEU A 52 13.31 0.61 5.58
CA LEU A 52 14.67 0.56 6.13
C LEU A 52 14.68 0.09 7.59
N GLN A 53 13.74 0.54 8.43
CA GLN A 53 13.58 0.04 9.79
C GLN A 53 13.26 -1.47 9.82
N LEU A 54 12.42 -1.95 8.90
CA LEU A 54 12.10 -3.37 8.79
C LEU A 54 13.29 -4.19 8.30
N LEU A 55 14.11 -3.65 7.38
CA LEU A 55 15.36 -4.25 6.94
C LEU A 55 16.32 -4.43 8.12
N GLU A 56 16.52 -3.40 8.96
CA GLU A 56 17.36 -3.45 10.16
C GLU A 56 16.87 -4.50 11.17
N ARG A 57 15.55 -4.72 11.23
CA ARG A 57 14.92 -5.75 12.07
C ARG A 57 14.89 -7.14 11.41
N SER A 58 15.58 -7.31 10.29
CA SER A 58 15.64 -8.59 9.56
C SER A 58 14.29 -9.11 9.05
N TYR A 59 13.34 -8.23 8.75
CA TYR A 59 12.10 -8.59 8.08
C TYR A 59 12.28 -8.87 6.58
N GLY A 60 13.43 -8.55 6.01
CA GLY A 60 13.82 -8.87 4.65
C GLY A 60 15.33 -8.82 4.49
N ARG A 61 15.84 -9.38 3.41
CA ARG A 61 17.27 -9.32 3.06
C ARG A 61 17.61 -8.12 2.17
N LYS A 62 16.61 -7.64 1.44
CA LYS A 62 16.70 -6.51 0.50
C LYS A 62 15.44 -5.67 0.53
N VAL A 63 15.60 -4.40 0.18
CA VAL A 63 14.50 -3.47 -0.08
C VAL A 63 14.48 -3.17 -1.57
N VAL A 64 13.32 -3.29 -2.20
CA VAL A 64 13.03 -2.87 -3.57
C VAL A 64 12.04 -1.73 -3.50
N ILE A 65 12.37 -0.59 -4.12
CA ILE A 65 11.54 0.62 -4.12
C ILE A 65 10.98 0.82 -5.51
N ASP A 66 9.68 0.72 -5.66
CA ASP A 66 8.98 1.01 -6.91
C ASP A 66 8.99 2.51 -7.17
N VAL A 67 9.47 2.92 -8.35
CA VAL A 67 9.63 4.32 -8.72
C VAL A 67 9.10 4.55 -10.13
N PRO A 68 8.10 5.44 -10.30
CA PRO A 68 7.59 5.79 -11.63
C PRO A 68 8.67 6.45 -12.50
N VAL A 69 8.88 5.91 -13.71
CA VAL A 69 9.93 6.42 -14.62
C VAL A 69 9.58 7.75 -15.26
N GLU A 70 8.29 8.04 -15.45
CA GLU A 70 7.82 9.26 -16.13
C GLU A 70 7.52 10.40 -15.16
N ALA A 71 7.44 10.12 -13.86
CA ALA A 71 7.15 11.13 -12.86
C ALA A 71 8.35 12.06 -12.68
N LYS A 72 8.06 13.37 -12.66
CA LYS A 72 9.08 14.42 -12.49
C LYS A 72 8.74 15.31 -11.31
N LEU A 73 9.78 15.71 -10.61
CA LEU A 73 9.76 16.78 -9.65
C LEU A 73 10.69 17.90 -10.16
N TYR A 74 10.09 18.98 -10.70
CA TYR A 74 10.79 20.02 -11.42
C TYR A 74 11.59 19.47 -12.62
N GLU A 75 12.91 19.62 -12.61
CA GLU A 75 13.81 19.20 -13.69
C GLU A 75 14.26 17.74 -13.57
N PHE A 76 14.08 17.13 -12.40
CA PHE A 76 14.53 15.78 -12.11
C PHE A 76 13.41 14.75 -12.24
N THR A 77 13.73 13.57 -12.71
CA THR A 77 12.82 12.42 -12.63
C THR A 77 12.83 11.85 -11.20
N GLU A 78 11.71 11.27 -10.76
CA GLU A 78 11.68 10.54 -9.48
C GLU A 78 12.72 9.42 -9.44
N LEU A 79 13.00 8.80 -10.59
CA LEU A 79 14.00 7.76 -10.73
C LEU A 79 15.43 8.29 -10.41
N GLU A 80 15.82 9.45 -10.94
CA GLU A 80 17.11 10.08 -10.63
C GLU A 80 17.22 10.44 -9.14
N LEU A 81 16.15 10.98 -8.57
CA LEU A 81 16.10 11.33 -7.15
C LEU A 81 16.18 10.09 -6.25
N ALA A 82 15.48 9.02 -6.61
CA ALA A 82 15.51 7.76 -5.87
C ALA A 82 16.91 7.09 -5.95
N GLN A 83 17.55 7.10 -7.12
CA GLN A 83 18.91 6.59 -7.28
C GLN A 83 19.90 7.36 -6.41
N LYS A 84 19.80 8.69 -6.39
CA LYS A 84 20.64 9.54 -5.54
C LYS A 84 20.39 9.25 -4.06
N TYR A 85 19.11 9.20 -3.65
CA TYR A 85 18.73 8.86 -2.27
C TYR A 85 19.36 7.54 -1.80
N ILE A 86 19.29 6.49 -2.64
CA ILE A 86 19.85 5.18 -2.30
C ILE A 86 21.37 5.22 -2.17
N GLN A 87 22.08 6.01 -3.01
CA GLN A 87 23.54 6.13 -2.93
C GLN A 87 24.03 6.71 -1.61
N ASP A 88 23.22 7.56 -0.98
CA ASP A 88 23.53 8.19 0.31
C ASP A 88 23.14 7.32 1.53
N LEU A 89 22.51 6.15 1.31
CA LEU A 89 22.10 5.26 2.39
C LEU A 89 23.26 4.38 2.90
N PRO A 90 23.39 4.19 4.22
CA PRO A 90 24.31 3.19 4.78
C PRO A 90 24.02 1.77 4.26
N GLN A 91 22.75 1.45 3.96
CA GLN A 91 22.28 0.16 3.49
C GLN A 91 22.26 0.02 1.95
N VAL A 92 23.01 0.87 1.21
CA VAL A 92 23.03 0.93 -0.27
C VAL A 92 23.21 -0.45 -0.92
N ALA A 93 23.98 -1.35 -0.34
CA ALA A 93 24.16 -2.70 -0.86
C ALA A 93 22.88 -3.55 -0.86
N SER A 94 21.93 -3.24 0.01
CA SER A 94 20.68 -3.99 0.20
C SER A 94 19.44 -3.30 -0.35
N VAL A 95 19.58 -2.10 -0.95
CA VAL A 95 18.45 -1.33 -1.50
C VAL A 95 18.56 -1.25 -3.01
N ARG A 96 17.45 -1.44 -3.72
CA ARG A 96 17.36 -1.35 -5.19
C ARG A 96 16.15 -0.53 -5.60
N VAL A 97 16.27 0.16 -6.74
CA VAL A 97 15.14 0.78 -7.42
C VAL A 97 14.52 -0.21 -8.40
N CYS A 98 13.22 -0.29 -8.41
CA CYS A 98 12.43 -0.94 -9.44
C CYS A 98 11.70 0.14 -10.27
N PRO A 99 12.11 0.37 -11.52
CA PRO A 99 11.41 1.31 -12.37
C PRO A 99 10.05 0.74 -12.79
N ILE A 100 8.99 1.51 -12.55
CA ILE A 100 7.63 1.15 -12.95
C ILE A 100 7.09 2.14 -13.98
N THR A 101 6.26 1.65 -14.89
CA THR A 101 5.61 2.45 -15.94
C THR A 101 4.11 2.57 -15.74
N GLY A 102 3.52 1.64 -15.00
CA GLY A 102 2.09 1.58 -14.74
C GLY A 102 1.59 2.67 -13.80
N LEU A 103 0.37 3.14 -14.05
CA LEU A 103 -0.29 4.17 -13.25
C LEU A 103 -1.26 3.60 -12.20
N SER A 104 -1.58 2.31 -12.28
CA SER A 104 -2.45 1.62 -11.33
C SER A 104 -1.65 0.65 -10.47
N THR A 105 -2.17 0.32 -9.28
CA THR A 105 -1.53 -0.70 -8.41
C THR A 105 -1.48 -2.09 -9.07
N ARG A 106 -2.37 -2.37 -10.03
CA ARG A 106 -2.33 -3.59 -10.82
C ARG A 106 -1.14 -3.59 -11.78
N ASP A 107 -0.97 -2.51 -12.54
CA ASP A 107 0.17 -2.36 -13.45
C ASP A 107 1.49 -2.34 -12.68
N GLU A 108 1.53 -1.63 -11.54
CA GLU A 108 2.65 -1.62 -10.61
C GLU A 108 3.03 -3.06 -10.17
N SER A 109 2.05 -3.92 -9.87
CA SER A 109 2.33 -5.30 -9.50
C SER A 109 3.02 -6.10 -10.61
N HIS A 110 2.62 -5.89 -11.87
CA HIS A 110 3.24 -6.54 -13.03
C HIS A 110 4.65 -6.01 -13.33
N ASP A 111 4.89 -4.70 -13.12
CA ASP A 111 6.23 -4.16 -13.27
C ASP A 111 7.16 -4.61 -12.13
N ALA A 112 6.65 -4.63 -10.89
CA ALA A 112 7.37 -5.13 -9.72
C ALA A 112 7.73 -6.62 -9.85
N GLU A 113 6.93 -7.44 -10.53
CA GLU A 113 7.23 -8.86 -10.75
C GLU A 113 8.60 -9.07 -11.37
N LYS A 114 8.97 -8.29 -12.38
CA LYS A 114 10.27 -8.36 -13.06
C LYS A 114 11.45 -8.09 -12.11
N CYS A 115 11.24 -7.18 -11.16
CA CYS A 115 12.25 -6.86 -10.14
C CYS A 115 12.33 -7.97 -9.08
N LEU A 116 11.19 -8.50 -8.65
CA LEU A 116 11.09 -9.60 -7.69
C LEU A 116 11.66 -10.91 -8.22
N GLU A 117 11.57 -11.16 -9.53
CA GLU A 117 12.20 -12.31 -10.20
C GLU A 117 13.73 -12.21 -10.15
N ARG A 118 14.31 -11.02 -10.40
CA ARG A 118 15.77 -10.79 -10.30
C ARG A 118 16.31 -11.03 -8.89
N GLU A 119 15.47 -10.83 -7.88
CA GLU A 119 15.82 -11.07 -6.48
C GLU A 119 15.48 -12.52 -6.03
N GLU A 120 14.98 -13.37 -6.92
CA GLU A 120 14.59 -14.77 -6.67
C GLU A 120 13.68 -14.93 -5.45
N SER A 121 12.81 -13.94 -5.23
CA SER A 121 11.97 -13.84 -4.03
C SER A 121 10.75 -14.76 -4.13
N LYS A 122 10.45 -15.51 -3.08
CA LYS A 122 9.22 -16.32 -2.93
C LYS A 122 8.24 -15.68 -1.96
N SER A 123 8.75 -14.89 -1.03
CA SER A 123 7.97 -14.15 -0.05
C SER A 123 8.30 -12.67 -0.11
N VAL A 124 7.28 -11.81 -0.02
CA VAL A 124 7.39 -10.36 -0.18
C VAL A 124 6.61 -9.67 0.93
N LEU A 125 7.28 -8.75 1.63
CA LEU A 125 6.66 -7.83 2.57
C LEU A 125 6.41 -6.49 1.86
N ILE A 126 5.16 -6.20 1.56
CA ILE A 126 4.75 -4.93 0.97
C ILE A 126 4.77 -3.83 2.03
N VAL A 127 5.35 -2.68 1.72
CA VAL A 127 5.27 -1.46 2.52
C VAL A 127 4.53 -0.39 1.74
N THR A 128 3.42 0.07 2.28
CA THR A 128 2.61 1.13 1.65
C THR A 128 1.87 1.93 2.72
N SER A 129 1.21 3.04 2.33
CA SER A 129 0.42 3.85 3.26
C SER A 129 -0.70 3.02 3.88
N ASP A 130 -1.01 3.28 5.13
CA ASP A 130 -1.95 2.50 5.95
C ASP A 130 -3.32 2.32 5.30
N PHE A 131 -3.92 3.39 4.76
CA PHE A 131 -5.21 3.34 4.06
C PHE A 131 -5.19 2.46 2.80
N HIS A 132 -4.02 2.26 2.18
CA HIS A 132 -3.85 1.52 0.94
C HIS A 132 -3.56 0.03 1.13
N THR A 133 -3.21 -0.40 2.32
CA THR A 133 -2.69 -1.74 2.61
C THR A 133 -3.62 -2.88 2.18
N ARG A 134 -4.93 -2.76 2.44
CA ARG A 134 -5.91 -3.79 2.06
C ARG A 134 -5.98 -3.99 0.55
N ARG A 135 -6.09 -2.91 -0.23
CA ARG A 135 -6.19 -2.99 -1.68
C ARG A 135 -4.89 -3.47 -2.31
N ALA A 136 -3.74 -2.96 -1.88
CA ALA A 136 -2.45 -3.42 -2.36
C ALA A 136 -2.27 -4.93 -2.12
N LEU A 137 -2.53 -5.41 -0.89
CA LEU A 137 -2.41 -6.82 -0.56
C LEU A 137 -3.36 -7.70 -1.39
N SER A 138 -4.60 -7.26 -1.63
CA SER A 138 -5.58 -7.96 -2.46
C SER A 138 -5.11 -8.08 -3.91
N ILE A 139 -4.59 -6.98 -4.49
CA ILE A 139 -4.11 -6.94 -5.86
C ILE A 139 -2.88 -7.84 -6.03
N PHE A 140 -1.84 -7.64 -5.24
CA PHE A 140 -0.60 -8.41 -5.36
C PHE A 140 -0.81 -9.93 -5.19
N ARG A 141 -1.66 -10.33 -4.25
CA ARG A 141 -2.02 -11.75 -4.06
C ARG A 141 -2.80 -12.34 -5.24
N HIS A 142 -3.59 -11.52 -5.92
CA HIS A 142 -4.37 -11.97 -7.07
C HIS A 142 -3.51 -12.05 -8.33
N GLU A 143 -2.73 -11.03 -8.60
CA GLU A 143 -1.93 -10.94 -9.83
C GLU A 143 -0.69 -11.85 -9.78
N LEU A 144 -0.02 -11.95 -8.61
CA LEU A 144 1.24 -12.70 -8.46
C LEU A 144 1.07 -13.95 -7.59
N ARG A 145 0.22 -14.87 -8.04
CA ARG A 145 -0.20 -16.07 -7.27
C ARG A 145 0.93 -17.02 -6.87
N GLY A 146 2.11 -16.91 -7.47
CA GLY A 146 3.27 -17.74 -7.16
C GLY A 146 4.07 -17.32 -5.93
N ARG A 147 3.69 -16.22 -5.25
CA ARG A 147 4.40 -15.62 -4.11
C ARG A 147 3.53 -15.49 -2.88
N ILE A 148 4.19 -15.43 -1.72
CA ILE A 148 3.53 -15.18 -0.44
C ILE A 148 3.67 -13.71 -0.09
N PHE A 149 2.57 -13.02 0.18
CA PHE A 149 2.55 -11.59 0.48
C PHE A 149 2.07 -11.32 1.90
N SER A 150 2.80 -10.46 2.60
CA SER A 150 2.42 -9.78 3.83
C SER A 150 2.49 -8.26 3.62
N VAL A 151 2.00 -7.46 4.56
CA VAL A 151 1.97 -6.01 4.42
C VAL A 151 2.25 -5.31 5.74
N ALA A 152 3.02 -4.22 5.66
CA ALA A 152 3.27 -3.28 6.75
C ALA A 152 2.70 -1.90 6.38
N ALA A 153 2.05 -1.26 7.33
CA ALA A 153 1.36 0.00 7.18
C ALA A 153 2.28 1.18 7.54
N ALA A 154 2.72 1.96 6.57
CA ALA A 154 3.36 3.24 6.78
C ALA A 154 2.30 4.28 7.16
N ARG A 155 2.29 4.70 8.43
CA ARG A 155 1.28 5.60 8.98
C ARG A 155 1.67 7.06 8.79
N ASP A 156 0.73 7.84 8.27
CA ASP A 156 0.84 9.29 8.17
C ASP A 156 -0.43 9.96 8.69
N GLY A 157 -0.40 10.47 9.92
CA GLY A 157 -1.52 11.16 10.56
C GLY A 157 -1.94 12.46 9.86
N SER A 158 -1.14 13.01 8.93
CA SER A 158 -1.56 14.14 8.09
C SER A 158 -2.51 13.71 6.97
N GLN A 159 -2.41 12.47 6.51
CA GLN A 159 -3.14 11.95 5.36
C GLN A 159 -4.33 11.09 5.74
N PHE A 160 -4.23 10.32 6.84
CA PHE A 160 -5.24 9.36 7.23
C PHE A 160 -5.28 9.08 8.73
N GLY A 161 -6.47 8.71 9.23
CA GLY A 161 -6.70 8.28 10.60
C GLY A 161 -8.02 7.54 10.76
N THR A 162 -8.13 6.71 11.81
CA THR A 162 -9.28 5.84 12.06
C THR A 162 -10.58 6.61 12.31
N HIS A 163 -10.50 7.81 12.88
CA HIS A 163 -11.65 8.72 13.05
C HIS A 163 -11.80 9.60 11.81
N TRP A 164 -11.91 8.98 10.63
CA TRP A 164 -11.86 9.61 9.32
C TRP A 164 -12.76 10.84 9.16
N TRP A 165 -13.85 10.93 9.90
CA TRP A 165 -14.82 12.03 9.82
C TRP A 165 -14.40 13.33 10.52
N VAL A 166 -13.33 13.32 11.33
CA VAL A 166 -12.88 14.52 12.06
C VAL A 166 -11.99 15.45 11.23
N HIS A 167 -11.40 14.93 10.14
CA HIS A 167 -10.55 15.70 9.26
C HIS A 167 -10.97 15.54 7.80
N ARG A 168 -11.12 16.66 7.09
CA ARG A 168 -11.50 16.66 5.67
C ARG A 168 -10.58 15.79 4.82
N GLN A 169 -9.26 15.86 5.05
CA GLN A 169 -8.29 15.06 4.31
C GLN A 169 -8.51 13.55 4.56
N TRP A 170 -8.70 13.16 5.80
CA TRP A 170 -8.96 11.76 6.15
C TRP A 170 -10.25 11.24 5.53
N ALA A 171 -11.31 12.07 5.55
CA ALA A 171 -12.57 11.72 4.91
C ALA A 171 -12.42 11.49 3.41
N LYS A 172 -11.70 12.40 2.72
CA LYS A 172 -11.39 12.26 1.30
C LYS A 172 -10.62 10.98 1.01
N THR A 173 -9.52 10.74 1.73
CA THR A 173 -8.68 9.55 1.56
C THR A 173 -9.47 8.26 1.81
N CYS A 174 -10.26 8.20 2.88
CA CYS A 174 -11.10 7.06 3.22
C CYS A 174 -12.11 6.75 2.10
N PHE A 175 -12.82 7.77 1.62
CA PHE A 175 -13.83 7.62 0.58
C PHE A 175 -13.22 7.21 -0.77
N GLU A 176 -12.15 7.85 -1.20
CA GLU A 176 -11.45 7.51 -2.44
C GLU A 176 -10.91 6.08 -2.41
N GLU A 177 -10.33 5.65 -1.28
CA GLU A 177 -9.78 4.30 -1.18
C GLU A 177 -10.87 3.22 -1.16
N TRP A 178 -12.02 3.48 -0.52
CA TRP A 178 -13.18 2.59 -0.61
C TRP A 178 -13.71 2.46 -2.03
N LEU A 179 -13.76 3.55 -2.81
CA LEU A 179 -14.17 3.49 -4.22
C LEU A 179 -13.21 2.66 -5.06
N ARG A 180 -11.90 2.86 -4.86
CA ARG A 180 -10.85 2.10 -5.57
C ARG A 180 -10.85 0.63 -5.20
N LEU A 181 -11.00 0.32 -3.91
CA LEU A 181 -11.11 -1.06 -3.43
C LEU A 181 -12.39 -1.73 -3.98
N GLY A 182 -13.53 -1.04 -3.90
CA GLY A 182 -14.79 -1.54 -4.45
C GLY A 182 -14.71 -1.81 -5.95
N TRP A 183 -14.10 -0.90 -6.71
CA TRP A 183 -13.88 -1.08 -8.14
C TRP A 183 -12.99 -2.30 -8.43
N TRP A 184 -11.89 -2.43 -7.69
CA TRP A 184 -11.01 -3.60 -7.79
C TRP A 184 -11.76 -4.90 -7.54
N GLU A 185 -12.46 -5.02 -6.44
CA GLU A 185 -13.11 -6.28 -6.03
C GLU A 185 -14.31 -6.66 -6.92
N THR A 186 -14.95 -5.66 -7.57
CA THR A 186 -16.17 -5.91 -8.37
C THR A 186 -15.95 -5.92 -9.89
N VAL A 187 -14.92 -5.23 -10.38
CA VAL A 187 -14.69 -5.04 -11.82
C VAL A 187 -13.32 -5.55 -12.25
N ASP A 188 -12.23 -4.94 -11.77
CA ASP A 188 -10.90 -5.18 -12.33
C ASP A 188 -10.35 -6.57 -12.03
N ARG A 189 -10.68 -7.11 -10.87
CA ARG A 189 -10.27 -8.45 -10.46
C ARG A 189 -10.77 -9.57 -11.41
N TRP A 190 -11.82 -9.31 -12.17
CA TRP A 190 -12.48 -10.28 -13.05
C TRP A 190 -12.18 -10.06 -14.54
N ARG A 191 -11.37 -9.07 -14.87
CA ARG A 191 -10.90 -8.75 -16.23
C ARG A 191 -9.50 -9.30 -16.46
#